data_cb07bd239218d3f596f45b262008686d
#
_entry.id   cb07bd239218d3f596f45b262008686d
#
_cell.length_a   1.000
_cell.length_b   1.000
_cell.length_c   1.000
_cell.angle_alpha   90.00
_cell.angle_beta   90.00
_cell.angle_gamma   90.00
#
_symmetry.space_group_name_H-M   'P 1'
#
loop_
_entity.id
_entity.type
_entity.pdbx_description
1 polymer ?
#
loop_
_entity_poly.entity_id
_entity_poly.type
_entity_poly.pdbx_seq_one_letter_code
_entity_poly.pdbx_strand_id
1 'polypeptide(L)'
;MFQRVASLKELKEKNMIRIELEGTAILLTIRNDQVFAIGDKCPHLGASLAKGTLSDGIVTCAKHHAQIDVTNGELVSSPKILFLKVPAKNAKTYPTKVEEDHILVEI
;
A
#
# COMPACT_ATOMS: atom_id res chain seq x y z
N MET A 1 2.32 -9.59 16.54
CA MET A 1 3.79 -9.52 16.71
C MET A 1 4.42 -8.83 15.50
N PHE A 2 5.31 -7.89 15.74
CA PHE A 2 6.03 -7.23 14.66
C PHE A 2 7.05 -8.16 14.03
N GLN A 3 7.10 -8.18 12.70
CA GLN A 3 8.02 -9.02 11.95
C GLN A 3 8.81 -8.15 10.99
N ARG A 4 10.12 -8.41 10.90
CA ARG A 4 10.99 -7.67 10.00
C ARG A 4 10.72 -8.09 8.55
N VAL A 5 10.45 -7.12 7.69
CA VAL A 5 10.00 -7.41 6.32
C VAL A 5 10.87 -6.78 5.23
N ALA A 6 11.57 -5.70 5.52
CA ALA A 6 12.38 -5.01 4.51
C ALA A 6 13.37 -4.06 5.19
N SER A 7 14.29 -3.49 4.40
CA SER A 7 15.18 -2.45 4.90
C SER A 7 14.62 -1.08 4.56
N LEU A 8 14.88 -0.11 5.43
CA LEU A 8 14.47 1.27 5.20
C LEU A 8 15.19 1.85 3.98
N LYS A 9 16.46 1.49 3.80
CA LYS A 9 17.23 1.94 2.66
C LYS A 9 16.58 1.52 1.34
N GLU A 10 16.15 0.26 1.24
CA GLU A 10 15.51 -0.25 0.04
C GLU A 10 14.21 0.51 -0.24
N LEU A 11 13.42 0.75 0.80
CA LEU A 11 12.16 1.46 0.63
C LEU A 11 12.39 2.91 0.19
N LYS A 12 13.41 3.58 0.72
CA LYS A 12 13.75 4.94 0.29
C LYS A 12 14.17 4.99 -1.17
N GLU A 13 14.85 3.96 -1.64
CA GLU A 13 15.28 3.90 -3.04
C GLU A 13 14.11 3.64 -4.00
N LYS A 14 13.19 2.77 -3.61
CA LYS A 14 12.10 2.34 -4.48
C LYS A 14 10.79 3.10 -4.26
N ASN A 15 10.62 3.72 -3.09
CA ASN A 15 9.40 4.40 -2.63
C ASN A 15 8.21 3.49 -2.38
N MET A 16 8.18 2.31 -2.98
CA MET A 16 7.05 1.39 -2.87
C MET A 16 7.56 -0.04 -3.03
N ILE A 17 7.27 -0.91 -2.06
CA ILE A 17 7.69 -2.31 -2.08
C ILE A 17 6.50 -3.20 -1.73
N ARG A 18 6.32 -4.28 -2.52
CA ARG A 18 5.34 -5.32 -2.19
C ARG A 18 6.04 -6.43 -1.42
N ILE A 19 5.46 -6.81 -0.29
CA ILE A 19 5.94 -7.96 0.49
C ILE A 19 4.79 -8.92 0.74
N GLU A 20 5.13 -10.15 1.09
CA GLU A 20 4.13 -11.11 1.57
C GLU A 20 4.52 -11.53 2.97
N LEU A 21 3.53 -11.52 3.87
CA LEU A 21 3.71 -11.89 5.26
C LEU A 21 2.58 -12.81 5.66
N GLU A 22 2.91 -14.07 5.97
CA GLU A 22 1.92 -15.09 6.34
C GLU A 22 0.76 -15.19 5.34
N GLY A 23 1.09 -15.18 4.05
CA GLY A 23 0.10 -15.31 2.98
C GLY A 23 -0.63 -14.02 2.64
N THR A 24 -0.31 -12.92 3.30
CA THR A 24 -0.94 -11.62 3.06
C THR A 24 -0.01 -10.71 2.27
N ALA A 25 -0.48 -10.22 1.13
CA ALA A 25 0.29 -9.26 0.33
C ALA A 25 0.13 -7.86 0.92
N ILE A 26 1.25 -7.20 1.18
CA ILE A 26 1.28 -5.88 1.82
C ILE A 26 2.11 -4.93 0.98
N LEU A 27 1.62 -3.71 0.81
CA LEU A 27 2.33 -2.64 0.14
C LEU A 27 2.97 -1.74 1.19
N LEU A 28 4.30 -1.63 1.13
CA LEU A 28 5.05 -0.69 1.97
C LEU A 28 5.31 0.58 1.18
N THR A 29 5.08 1.72 1.80
CA THR A 29 5.39 3.03 1.21
C THR A 29 6.08 3.90 2.25
N ILE A 30 6.72 4.96 1.78
CA ILE A 30 7.34 5.94 2.66
C ILE A 30 6.91 7.34 2.23
N ARG A 31 6.56 8.18 3.21
CA ARG A 31 6.20 9.58 2.97
C ARG A 31 6.62 10.40 4.18
N ASN A 32 7.38 11.48 3.93
CA ASN A 32 7.89 12.35 4.99
C ASN A 32 8.63 11.57 6.08
N ASP A 33 9.48 10.62 5.65
CA ASP A 33 10.27 9.75 6.52
C ASP A 33 9.46 8.80 7.39
N GLN A 34 8.15 8.68 7.14
CA GLN A 34 7.29 7.71 7.83
C GLN A 34 6.95 6.56 6.91
N VAL A 35 6.96 5.34 7.47
CA VAL A 35 6.66 4.12 6.73
C VAL A 35 5.20 3.75 6.96
N PHE A 36 4.51 3.40 5.89
CA PHE A 36 3.11 2.96 5.94
C PHE A 36 2.97 1.60 5.28
N ALA A 37 2.07 0.77 5.83
CA ALA A 37 1.77 -0.55 5.29
C ALA A 37 0.26 -0.67 5.10
N ILE A 38 -0.15 -0.99 3.88
CA ILE A 38 -1.55 -1.24 3.55
C ILE A 38 -1.64 -2.57 2.80
N GLY A 39 -2.83 -3.15 2.74
CA GLY A 39 -3.03 -4.34 1.92
C GLY A 39 -2.71 -4.02 0.47
N ASP A 40 -1.96 -4.90 -0.20
CA ASP A 40 -1.55 -4.67 -1.58
C ASP A 40 -2.68 -4.91 -2.59
N LYS A 41 -3.71 -5.65 -2.21
CA LYS A 41 -4.81 -5.95 -3.13
C LYS A 41 -5.71 -4.73 -3.29
N CYS A 42 -5.95 -4.35 -4.56
CA CYS A 42 -6.93 -3.32 -4.85
C CYS A 42 -8.29 -3.74 -4.27
N PRO A 43 -8.96 -2.89 -3.49
CA PRO A 43 -10.22 -3.28 -2.85
C PRO A 43 -11.33 -3.70 -3.81
N HIS A 44 -11.19 -3.40 -5.09
CA HIS A 44 -12.20 -3.75 -6.09
C HIS A 44 -12.00 -5.16 -6.65
N LEU A 45 -10.88 -5.42 -7.33
CA LEU A 45 -10.66 -6.69 -8.06
C LEU A 45 -9.45 -7.48 -7.59
N GLY A 46 -8.80 -7.07 -6.52
CA GLY A 46 -7.65 -7.78 -6.00
C GLY A 46 -6.37 -7.62 -6.81
N ALA A 47 -6.32 -6.67 -7.74
CA ALA A 47 -5.09 -6.37 -8.47
C ALA A 47 -4.04 -5.81 -7.51
N SER A 48 -2.75 -6.05 -7.81
CA SER A 48 -1.67 -5.55 -6.96
C SER A 48 -1.54 -4.04 -7.08
N LEU A 49 -1.65 -3.33 -5.94
CA LEU A 49 -1.45 -1.87 -5.91
C LEU A 49 0.01 -1.52 -6.21
N ALA A 50 0.93 -2.43 -5.92
CA ALA A 50 2.35 -2.20 -6.20
C ALA A 50 2.64 -2.07 -7.69
N LYS A 51 1.75 -2.55 -8.55
CA LYS A 51 1.89 -2.40 -10.01
C LYS A 51 1.33 -1.08 -10.52
N GLY A 52 0.70 -0.30 -9.66
CA GLY A 52 0.19 1.01 -10.01
C GLY A 52 1.23 2.10 -9.84
N THR A 53 0.77 3.32 -9.64
CA THR A 53 1.64 4.48 -9.47
C THR A 53 1.41 5.11 -8.11
N LEU A 54 2.47 5.70 -7.54
CA LEU A 54 2.41 6.40 -6.26
C LEU A 54 2.78 7.86 -6.48
N SER A 55 1.93 8.78 -6.04
CA SER A 55 2.18 10.21 -6.14
C SER A 55 1.56 10.92 -4.95
N ASP A 56 2.34 11.71 -4.23
CA ASP A 56 1.89 12.51 -3.08
C ASP A 56 1.08 11.70 -2.05
N GLY A 57 1.53 10.46 -1.79
CA GLY A 57 0.88 9.59 -0.81
C GLY A 57 -0.39 8.93 -1.30
N ILE A 58 -0.68 9.02 -2.61
CA ILE A 58 -1.83 8.38 -3.21
C ILE A 58 -1.35 7.30 -4.19
N VAL A 59 -1.76 6.06 -3.97
CA VAL A 59 -1.49 4.99 -4.93
C VAL A 59 -2.70 4.82 -5.85
N THR A 60 -2.42 4.75 -7.16
CA THR A 60 -3.46 4.56 -8.18
C THR A 60 -3.33 3.16 -8.75
N CYS A 61 -4.40 2.37 -8.63
CA CYS A 61 -4.44 1.02 -9.17
C CYS A 61 -4.33 1.03 -10.69
N ALA A 62 -3.47 0.17 -11.24
CA ALA A 62 -3.24 0.14 -12.68
C ALA A 62 -4.45 -0.38 -13.48
N LYS A 63 -5.35 -1.14 -12.85
CA LYS A 63 -6.47 -1.77 -13.55
C LYS A 63 -7.63 -0.80 -13.77
N HIS A 64 -8.22 -0.28 -12.72
CA HIS A 64 -9.42 0.56 -12.84
C HIS A 64 -9.26 1.92 -12.19
N HIS A 65 -8.03 2.32 -11.92
CA HIS A 65 -7.67 3.66 -11.43
C HIS A 65 -8.27 4.05 -10.09
N ALA A 66 -8.59 3.06 -9.24
CA ALA A 66 -8.96 3.33 -7.86
C ALA A 66 -7.77 4.01 -7.17
N GLN A 67 -8.04 5.04 -6.36
CA GLN A 67 -7.00 5.76 -5.65
C GLN A 67 -7.14 5.59 -4.15
N ILE A 68 -6.03 5.23 -3.50
CA ILE A 68 -5.99 4.93 -2.07
C ILE A 68 -4.94 5.84 -1.42
N ASP A 69 -5.31 6.47 -0.30
CA ASP A 69 -4.35 7.21 0.51
C ASP A 69 -3.54 6.19 1.32
N VAL A 70 -2.23 6.12 1.07
CA VAL A 70 -1.39 5.11 1.72
C VAL A 70 -1.17 5.39 3.20
N THR A 71 -1.41 6.61 3.67
CA THR A 71 -1.19 6.95 5.08
C THR A 71 -2.28 6.41 5.99
N ASN A 72 -3.48 6.21 5.48
CA ASN A 72 -4.61 5.74 6.28
C ASN A 72 -5.45 4.65 5.62
N GLY A 73 -5.13 4.26 4.37
CA GLY A 73 -5.86 3.23 3.65
C GLY A 73 -7.19 3.68 3.08
N GLU A 74 -7.55 4.96 3.20
CA GLU A 74 -8.85 5.43 2.73
C GLU A 74 -8.93 5.48 1.21
N LEU A 75 -10.09 5.07 0.69
CA LEU A 75 -10.40 5.18 -0.72
C LEU A 75 -10.64 6.65 -1.05
N VAL A 76 -9.81 7.22 -1.90
CA VAL A 76 -9.90 8.62 -2.31
C VAL A 76 -10.76 8.76 -3.56
N SER A 77 -10.62 7.82 -4.50
CA SER A 77 -11.39 7.81 -5.74
C SER A 77 -11.77 6.37 -6.07
N SER A 78 -13.06 6.17 -6.35
CA SER A 78 -13.58 4.83 -6.66
C SER A 78 -13.04 4.32 -8.00
N PRO A 79 -12.90 2.99 -8.15
CA PRO A 79 -12.53 2.42 -9.44
C PRO A 79 -13.59 2.75 -10.49
N LYS A 80 -13.14 2.85 -11.72
CA LYS A 80 -14.02 3.17 -12.84
C LYS A 80 -13.95 2.07 -13.89
N ILE A 81 -15.11 1.61 -14.34
CA ILE A 81 -15.22 0.67 -15.45
C ILE A 81 -16.09 1.36 -16.48
N LEU A 82 -15.50 1.69 -17.64
CA LEU A 82 -16.13 2.52 -18.66
C LEU A 82 -16.48 3.89 -18.06
N PHE A 83 -17.75 4.24 -18.01
CA PHE A 83 -18.23 5.52 -17.47
C PHE A 83 -18.85 5.37 -16.09
N LEU A 84 -18.77 4.19 -15.49
CA LEU A 84 -19.42 3.89 -14.21
C LEU A 84 -18.40 3.83 -13.10
N LYS A 85 -18.76 4.44 -11.95
CA LYS A 85 -17.99 4.26 -10.72
C LYS A 85 -18.46 2.97 -10.06
N VAL A 86 -17.50 2.14 -9.66
CA VAL A 86 -17.79 0.87 -9.02
C VAL A 86 -17.50 0.99 -7.52
N PRO A 87 -18.40 0.51 -6.63
CA PRO A 87 -18.14 0.56 -5.19
C PRO A 87 -16.86 -0.20 -4.83
N ALA A 88 -16.12 0.35 -3.89
CA ALA A 88 -14.92 -0.29 -3.35
C ALA A 88 -14.77 0.08 -1.88
N LYS A 89 -14.00 -0.71 -1.15
CA LYS A 89 -13.76 -0.50 0.27
C LYS A 89 -12.40 0.18 0.47
N ASN A 90 -12.18 0.69 1.69
CA ASN A 90 -10.88 1.17 2.08
C ASN A 90 -9.89 0.00 2.13
N ALA A 91 -8.61 0.28 1.95
CA ALA A 91 -7.58 -0.73 2.12
C ALA A 91 -7.32 -0.93 3.62
N LYS A 92 -6.97 -2.16 3.99
CA LYS A 92 -6.60 -2.45 5.37
C LYS A 92 -5.22 -1.87 5.66
N THR A 93 -5.04 -1.28 6.84
CA THR A 93 -3.74 -0.78 7.28
C THR A 93 -3.12 -1.70 8.31
N TYR A 94 -1.79 -1.65 8.41
CA TYR A 94 -1.03 -2.46 9.35
C TYR A 94 -0.06 -1.59 10.12
N PRO A 95 0.10 -1.81 11.44
CA PRO A 95 1.09 -1.06 12.21
C PRO A 95 2.50 -1.31 11.70
N THR A 96 3.32 -0.27 11.69
CA THR A 96 4.71 -0.35 11.29
C THR A 96 5.60 0.26 12.36
N LYS A 97 6.84 -0.18 12.41
CA LYS A 97 7.87 0.53 13.16
C LYS A 97 9.22 0.34 12.46
N VAL A 98 10.13 1.23 12.73
CA VAL A 98 11.49 1.17 12.19
C VAL A 98 12.46 1.04 13.35
N GLU A 99 13.32 0.01 13.29
CA GLU A 99 14.39 -0.18 14.26
C GLU A 99 15.70 -0.28 13.50
N GLU A 100 16.61 0.64 13.76
CA GLU A 100 17.84 0.80 12.99
C GLU A 100 17.51 0.99 11.53
N ASP A 101 17.90 0.08 10.64
CA ASP A 101 17.55 0.16 9.23
C ASP A 101 16.48 -0.87 8.83
N HIS A 102 15.78 -1.43 9.83
CA HIS A 102 14.81 -2.49 9.57
C HIS A 102 13.38 -2.00 9.71
N ILE A 103 12.54 -2.36 8.74
CA ILE A 103 11.11 -2.08 8.79
C ILE A 103 10.40 -3.31 9.33
N LEU A 104 9.56 -3.12 10.34
CA LEU A 104 8.77 -4.17 10.95
C LEU A 104 7.29 -3.87 10.75
N VAL A 105 6.51 -4.92 10.50
CA VAL A 105 5.07 -4.83 10.30
C VAL A 105 4.39 -5.84 11.20
N GLU A 106 3.26 -5.43 11.76
CA GLU A 106 2.42 -6.31 12.57
C GLU A 106 1.13 -6.65 11.82
N ILE A 107 0.82 -7.94 11.70
CA ILE A 107 -0.44 -8.39 11.12
C ILE A 107 -1.23 -9.24 12.09
#